data_fb2339193ea7904a5fad3222c28de57a
#
_entry.id   fb2339193ea7904a5fad3222c28de57a
#
_cell.length_a   1.000
_cell.length_b   1.000
_cell.length_c   1.000
_cell.angle_alpha   90.00
_cell.angle_beta   90.00
_cell.angle_gamma   90.00
#
_symmetry.space_group_name_H-M   'P 1'
#
loop_
_entity.id
_entity.type
_entity.pdbx_description
1 polymer ?
#
loop_
_entity_poly.entity_id
_entity_poly.type
_entity_poly.pdbx_seq_one_letter_code
_entity_poly.pdbx_strand_id
1 'polypeptide(L)'
;MKLMVDPSKKWSGPYRKYDIIKEGVIAVVIVGFLAGLLSILFSSPDEPALTLKSWAREAPADFALVATTELAGTSGSATYGPPYNSNGNGQHWGPIKLQDWAGVRIPIDPANDFVIKPLSESTNQSALSAIATWKSSSSKNQIAWATAYADALEKSGKEKVADETNSYGPVPEIIDSLASMAKSGELDGALAASDTNLPTNFTKPLLFLADSEGYFGEKATAEHLQGDQWGVMNETGSWPGQTWLWLFSFWYQVEPFKSSDNADTIIMTIMGMLTLSLALVPVLPVIRKIPYKIPIHRIIWKEWYRKQ
;
A
#
# COMPACT_ATOMS: atom_id res chain seq x y z
N MET A 1 0.25 -35.26 44.56
CA MET A 1 0.89 -36.48 44.08
C MET A 1 1.48 -36.22 42.71
N LYS A 2 2.81 -35.97 42.63
CA LYS A 2 3.53 -35.77 41.35
C LYS A 2 3.73 -37.12 40.71
N LEU A 3 2.96 -37.46 39.70
CA LEU A 3 3.31 -38.57 38.81
C LEU A 3 4.53 -38.14 37.99
N MET A 4 5.72 -38.48 38.48
CA MET A 4 6.93 -38.45 37.67
C MET A 4 6.78 -39.57 36.61
N VAL A 5 6.47 -39.17 35.40
CA VAL A 5 6.59 -40.08 34.25
C VAL A 5 8.08 -40.36 34.10
N ASP A 6 8.48 -41.57 34.31
CA ASP A 6 9.85 -42.04 34.11
C ASP A 6 10.19 -41.90 32.61
N PRO A 7 11.11 -41.02 32.25
CA PRO A 7 11.45 -40.80 30.83
C PRO A 7 12.16 -42.01 30.15
N SER A 8 12.53 -43.00 30.96
CA SER A 8 13.16 -44.23 30.47
C SER A 8 12.17 -45.31 30.02
N LYS A 9 10.90 -45.22 30.41
CA LYS A 9 9.87 -46.15 29.95
C LYS A 9 9.52 -45.88 28.50
N LYS A 10 10.03 -46.73 27.61
CA LYS A 10 9.64 -46.71 26.18
C LYS A 10 8.11 -46.96 26.08
N TRP A 11 7.47 -46.21 25.20
CA TRP A 11 6.06 -46.44 24.85
C TRP A 11 5.88 -47.88 24.36
N SER A 12 5.00 -48.64 24.97
CA SER A 12 4.69 -50.03 24.63
C SER A 12 3.37 -50.20 23.86
N GLY A 13 2.72 -49.11 23.52
CA GLY A 13 1.48 -49.13 22.73
C GLY A 13 1.70 -49.21 21.22
N PRO A 14 0.63 -49.34 20.43
CA PRO A 14 0.75 -49.43 18.98
C PRO A 14 1.42 -48.16 18.37
N TYR A 15 2.44 -48.35 17.59
CA TYR A 15 3.09 -47.30 16.84
C TYR A 15 2.33 -47.08 15.53
N ARG A 16 1.90 -45.83 15.28
CA ARG A 16 1.46 -45.43 13.96
C ARG A 16 2.61 -44.71 13.28
N LYS A 17 2.94 -45.13 12.04
CA LYS A 17 3.91 -44.39 11.24
C LYS A 17 3.40 -42.94 11.08
N TYR A 18 4.19 -42.00 11.55
CA TYR A 18 3.92 -40.58 11.41
C TYR A 18 4.61 -40.08 10.14
N ASP A 19 3.78 -39.69 9.16
CA ASP A 19 4.27 -39.08 7.93
C ASP A 19 4.19 -37.54 8.08
N ILE A 20 5.32 -36.96 8.45
CA ILE A 20 5.43 -35.52 8.71
C ILE A 20 5.07 -34.65 7.49
N ILE A 21 5.36 -35.15 6.29
CA ILE A 21 5.06 -34.43 5.04
C ILE A 21 3.56 -34.43 4.81
N LYS A 22 2.92 -35.58 4.90
CA LYS A 22 1.47 -35.73 4.74
C LYS A 22 0.70 -34.91 5.79
N GLU A 23 1.07 -35.02 7.05
CA GLU A 23 0.44 -34.26 8.15
C GLU A 23 0.69 -32.75 7.99
N GLY A 24 1.89 -32.35 7.57
CA GLY A 24 2.22 -30.97 7.26
C GLY A 24 1.37 -30.40 6.14
N VAL A 25 1.20 -31.13 5.02
CA VAL A 25 0.34 -30.71 3.92
C VAL A 25 -1.11 -30.59 4.35
N ILE A 26 -1.62 -31.56 5.12
CA ILE A 26 -3.00 -31.52 5.65
C ILE A 26 -3.17 -30.28 6.57
N ALA A 27 -2.21 -30.00 7.45
CA ALA A 27 -2.24 -28.84 8.33
C ALA A 27 -2.27 -27.53 7.53
N VAL A 28 -1.42 -27.37 6.51
CA VAL A 28 -1.38 -26.19 5.64
C VAL A 28 -2.71 -26.02 4.91
N VAL A 29 -3.28 -27.09 4.37
CA VAL A 29 -4.57 -27.03 3.67
C VAL A 29 -5.70 -26.62 4.63
N ILE A 30 -5.75 -27.20 5.84
CA ILE A 30 -6.77 -26.86 6.84
C ILE A 30 -6.63 -25.41 7.29
N VAL A 31 -5.40 -24.97 7.63
CA VAL A 31 -5.14 -23.59 8.06
C VAL A 31 -5.43 -22.59 6.95
N GLY A 32 -5.01 -22.90 5.72
CA GLY A 32 -5.31 -22.06 4.55
C GLY A 32 -6.81 -21.94 4.29
N PHE A 33 -7.54 -23.04 4.38
CA PHE A 33 -9.01 -23.03 4.24
C PHE A 33 -9.68 -22.23 5.35
N LEU A 34 -9.26 -22.40 6.61
CA LEU A 34 -9.80 -21.64 7.75
C LEU A 34 -9.46 -20.15 7.62
N ALA A 35 -8.24 -19.82 7.24
CA ALA A 35 -7.84 -18.43 7.00
C ALA A 35 -8.69 -17.79 5.90
N GLY A 36 -8.90 -18.49 4.77
CA GLY A 36 -9.76 -18.02 3.70
C GLY A 36 -11.22 -17.86 4.13
N LEU A 37 -11.76 -18.83 4.87
CA LEU A 37 -13.12 -18.75 5.41
C LEU A 37 -13.29 -17.57 6.38
N LEU A 38 -12.35 -17.40 7.31
CA LEU A 38 -12.37 -16.29 8.26
C LEU A 38 -12.22 -14.94 7.55
N SER A 39 -11.38 -14.88 6.52
CA SER A 39 -11.23 -13.70 5.67
C SER A 39 -12.55 -13.28 5.02
N ILE A 40 -13.31 -14.24 4.50
CA ILE A 40 -14.63 -13.98 3.87
C ILE A 40 -15.67 -13.54 4.92
N LEU A 41 -15.64 -14.13 6.11
CA LEU A 41 -16.66 -13.87 7.13
C LEU A 41 -16.40 -12.59 7.94
N PHE A 42 -15.14 -12.27 8.15
CA PHE A 42 -14.70 -11.18 9.04
C PHE A 42 -13.95 -10.07 8.33
N SER A 43 -13.68 -10.19 7.02
CA SER A 43 -13.29 -9.00 6.30
C SER A 43 -14.44 -8.01 6.45
N SER A 44 -14.14 -6.87 7.01
CA SER A 44 -14.98 -5.70 7.04
C SER A 44 -15.56 -5.46 5.65
N PRO A 45 -16.73 -4.81 5.49
CA PRO A 45 -17.18 -4.44 4.16
C PRO A 45 -15.97 -3.86 3.46
N ASP A 46 -15.54 -4.52 2.37
CA ASP A 46 -14.37 -4.10 1.65
C ASP A 46 -14.54 -2.62 1.34
N GLU A 47 -13.67 -1.78 1.88
CA GLU A 47 -13.63 -0.40 1.48
C GLU A 47 -13.42 -0.37 -0.03
N PRO A 48 -14.16 0.47 -0.76
CA PRO A 48 -13.98 0.59 -2.19
C PRO A 48 -12.52 0.88 -2.50
N ALA A 49 -11.97 0.20 -3.50
CA ALA A 49 -10.60 0.45 -3.93
C ALA A 49 -10.39 1.95 -4.19
N LEU A 50 -9.31 2.50 -3.65
CA LEU A 50 -8.93 3.88 -3.92
C LEU A 50 -8.52 4.00 -5.39
N THR A 51 -9.09 4.98 -6.07
CA THR A 51 -8.87 5.26 -7.48
C THR A 51 -8.56 6.74 -7.67
N LEU A 52 -8.02 7.12 -8.81
CA LEU A 52 -7.83 8.53 -9.15
C LEU A 52 -9.16 9.28 -9.14
N LYS A 53 -10.24 8.58 -9.52
CA LYS A 53 -11.60 9.14 -9.45
C LYS A 53 -12.05 9.44 -8.03
N SER A 54 -11.86 8.51 -7.09
CA SER A 54 -12.21 8.73 -5.68
C SER A 54 -11.37 9.86 -5.08
N TRP A 55 -10.07 9.85 -5.32
CA TRP A 55 -9.16 10.89 -4.88
C TRP A 55 -9.56 12.29 -5.39
N ALA A 56 -9.73 12.44 -6.72
CA ALA A 56 -10.11 13.73 -7.31
C ALA A 56 -11.48 14.26 -6.83
N ARG A 57 -12.38 13.38 -6.38
CA ARG A 57 -13.70 13.77 -5.84
C ARG A 57 -13.67 14.10 -4.38
N GLU A 58 -12.95 13.33 -3.59
CA GLU A 58 -12.94 13.44 -2.12
C GLU A 58 -11.92 14.47 -1.64
N ALA A 59 -10.76 14.57 -2.30
CA ALA A 59 -9.70 15.51 -1.98
C ALA A 59 -9.23 16.31 -3.21
N PRO A 60 -10.10 17.14 -3.82
CA PRO A 60 -9.78 17.82 -5.08
C PRO A 60 -8.62 18.81 -4.98
N ALA A 61 -8.40 19.42 -3.81
CA ALA A 61 -7.28 20.33 -3.59
C ALA A 61 -5.94 19.58 -3.57
N ASP A 62 -5.89 18.43 -2.90
CA ASP A 62 -4.74 17.55 -2.86
C ASP A 62 -4.42 16.99 -4.26
N PHE A 63 -5.44 16.53 -4.99
CA PHE A 63 -5.30 16.08 -6.37
C PHE A 63 -4.69 17.17 -7.28
N ALA A 64 -5.19 18.40 -7.20
CA ALA A 64 -4.70 19.51 -8.01
C ALA A 64 -3.26 19.88 -7.67
N LEU A 65 -2.91 19.89 -6.40
CA LEU A 65 -1.55 20.15 -5.93
C LEU A 65 -0.59 19.09 -6.46
N VAL A 66 -0.89 17.80 -6.22
CA VAL A 66 -0.02 16.69 -6.66
C VAL A 66 0.10 16.67 -8.20
N ALA A 67 -0.99 16.79 -8.94
CA ALA A 67 -0.93 16.86 -10.39
C ALA A 67 -0.04 18.04 -10.90
N THR A 68 0.01 19.13 -10.14
CA THR A 68 0.87 20.27 -10.45
C THR A 68 2.33 19.97 -10.13
N THR A 69 2.63 19.26 -9.03
CA THR A 69 4.00 18.83 -8.71
C THR A 69 4.54 17.81 -9.72
N GLU A 70 3.66 16.99 -10.31
CA GLU A 70 4.04 16.12 -11.44
C GLU A 70 4.51 16.96 -12.66
N LEU A 71 3.77 18.02 -13.01
CA LEU A 71 4.19 18.93 -14.07
C LEU A 71 5.49 19.66 -13.74
N ALA A 72 5.72 20.00 -12.48
CA ALA A 72 6.95 20.65 -12.02
C ALA A 72 8.15 19.69 -11.94
N GLY A 73 7.91 18.37 -11.96
CA GLY A 73 8.94 17.35 -11.77
C GLY A 73 9.47 17.29 -10.34
N THR A 74 8.65 17.65 -9.36
CA THR A 74 9.01 17.69 -7.91
C THR A 74 8.27 16.66 -7.08
N SER A 75 7.42 15.84 -7.69
CA SER A 75 6.70 14.73 -7.04
C SER A 75 7.63 13.60 -6.60
N GLY A 76 7.14 12.68 -5.76
CA GLY A 76 7.83 11.45 -5.41
C GLY A 76 8.13 10.59 -6.65
N SER A 77 7.16 10.45 -7.55
CA SER A 77 7.28 9.71 -8.80
C SER A 77 8.29 10.33 -9.80
N ALA A 78 8.64 11.61 -9.66
CA ALA A 78 9.64 12.26 -10.49
C ALA A 78 11.03 11.59 -10.41
N THR A 79 11.33 10.91 -9.31
CA THR A 79 12.59 10.18 -9.13
C THR A 79 12.75 9.00 -10.09
N TYR A 80 11.66 8.49 -10.67
CA TYR A 80 11.66 7.39 -11.64
C TYR A 80 11.93 7.84 -13.07
N GLY A 81 11.99 9.14 -13.33
CA GLY A 81 12.16 9.71 -14.67
C GLY A 81 13.11 10.90 -14.73
N PRO A 82 13.17 11.58 -15.90
CA PRO A 82 13.95 12.78 -16.05
C PRO A 82 13.49 13.90 -15.09
N PRO A 83 14.42 14.71 -14.57
CA PRO A 83 15.86 14.72 -14.87
C PRO A 83 16.69 13.71 -14.07
N TYR A 84 16.10 13.04 -13.07
CA TYR A 84 16.81 12.16 -12.13
C TYR A 84 17.23 10.84 -12.76
N ASN A 85 16.39 10.28 -13.64
CA ASN A 85 16.62 9.02 -14.32
C ASN A 85 16.35 9.15 -15.83
N SER A 86 17.34 9.65 -16.58
CA SER A 86 17.22 9.85 -18.02
C SER A 86 17.71 8.67 -18.87
N ASN A 87 18.42 7.70 -18.28
CA ASN A 87 19.16 6.67 -19.00
C ASN A 87 18.38 5.37 -19.23
N GLY A 88 17.18 5.23 -18.69
CA GLY A 88 16.42 3.99 -18.77
C GLY A 88 16.97 2.83 -17.91
N ASN A 89 18.04 3.06 -17.17
CA ASN A 89 18.68 2.03 -16.34
C ASN A 89 18.00 1.83 -15.00
N GLY A 90 17.12 2.75 -14.60
CA GLY A 90 16.44 2.73 -13.31
C GLY A 90 17.38 2.82 -12.10
N GLN A 91 16.80 2.70 -10.92
CA GLN A 91 17.57 2.63 -9.68
C GLN A 91 18.14 1.23 -9.50
N HIS A 92 19.44 1.15 -9.25
CA HIS A 92 20.13 -0.12 -9.05
C HIS A 92 21.18 -0.03 -7.94
N TRP A 93 21.39 -1.14 -7.27
CA TRP A 93 22.46 -1.30 -6.28
C TRP A 93 23.38 -2.43 -6.73
N GLY A 94 24.53 -2.08 -7.33
CA GLY A 94 25.38 -3.05 -8.01
C GLY A 94 24.63 -3.79 -9.13
N PRO A 95 24.59 -5.13 -9.12
CA PRO A 95 23.84 -5.90 -10.11
C PRO A 95 22.32 -5.95 -9.84
N ILE A 96 21.87 -5.46 -8.69
CA ILE A 96 20.47 -5.54 -8.26
C ILE A 96 19.72 -4.32 -8.79
N LYS A 97 18.72 -4.54 -9.61
CA LYS A 97 17.86 -3.51 -10.19
C LYS A 97 16.60 -3.34 -9.33
N LEU A 98 16.68 -2.46 -8.34
CA LEU A 98 15.59 -2.24 -7.38
C LEU A 98 14.30 -1.76 -8.04
N GLN A 99 14.42 -0.88 -9.03
CA GLN A 99 13.29 -0.36 -9.78
C GLN A 99 12.56 -1.47 -10.56
N ASP A 100 13.30 -2.39 -11.19
CA ASP A 100 12.72 -3.54 -11.88
C ASP A 100 11.97 -4.47 -10.92
N TRP A 101 12.51 -4.64 -9.69
CA TRP A 101 11.86 -5.47 -8.67
C TRP A 101 10.57 -4.84 -8.14
N ALA A 102 10.53 -3.52 -8.05
CA ALA A 102 9.32 -2.78 -7.70
C ALA A 102 8.28 -2.75 -8.85
N GLY A 103 8.59 -3.34 -10.01
CA GLY A 103 7.71 -3.36 -11.17
C GLY A 103 7.80 -2.14 -12.06
N VAL A 104 8.60 -1.15 -11.70
CA VAL A 104 8.82 0.07 -12.50
C VAL A 104 10.00 -0.14 -13.45
N ARG A 105 9.72 -0.65 -14.64
CA ARG A 105 10.75 -1.14 -15.58
C ARG A 105 11.32 -0.10 -16.54
N ILE A 106 10.66 1.03 -16.69
CA ILE A 106 11.03 2.06 -17.66
C ILE A 106 11.12 3.41 -16.95
N PRO A 107 11.94 4.34 -17.44
CA PRO A 107 11.87 5.71 -16.97
C PRO A 107 10.45 6.22 -17.16
N ILE A 108 9.90 6.85 -16.14
CA ILE A 108 8.60 7.49 -16.19
C ILE A 108 8.84 8.99 -16.24
N ASP A 109 8.22 9.65 -17.19
CA ASP A 109 8.14 11.11 -17.26
C ASP A 109 6.79 11.53 -16.63
N PRO A 110 6.75 11.88 -15.34
CA PRO A 110 5.48 12.15 -14.66
C PRO A 110 4.67 13.25 -15.33
N ALA A 111 5.31 14.34 -15.73
CA ALA A 111 4.64 15.43 -16.42
C ALA A 111 3.96 14.95 -17.72
N ASN A 112 4.70 14.18 -18.54
CA ASN A 112 4.15 13.67 -19.78
C ASN A 112 3.19 12.51 -19.54
N ASP A 113 3.59 11.52 -18.75
CA ASP A 113 2.87 10.25 -18.63
C ASP A 113 1.57 10.36 -17.83
N PHE A 114 1.56 11.19 -16.77
CA PHE A 114 0.38 11.31 -15.90
C PHE A 114 -0.55 12.45 -16.31
N VAL A 115 -0.01 13.53 -16.92
CA VAL A 115 -0.79 14.74 -17.18
C VAL A 115 -0.96 14.99 -18.67
N ILE A 116 0.15 15.17 -19.39
CA ILE A 116 0.09 15.69 -20.78
C ILE A 116 -0.44 14.66 -21.76
N LYS A 117 0.02 13.41 -21.69
CA LYS A 117 -0.41 12.35 -22.61
C LYS A 117 -1.89 12.02 -22.46
N PRO A 118 -2.44 11.74 -21.28
CA PRO A 118 -3.88 11.46 -21.13
C PRO A 118 -4.75 12.59 -21.67
N LEU A 119 -4.41 13.84 -21.37
CA LEU A 119 -5.16 14.99 -21.88
C LEU A 119 -5.00 15.20 -23.38
N SER A 120 -3.84 14.83 -23.98
CA SER A 120 -3.64 14.94 -25.44
C SER A 120 -4.54 13.99 -26.23
N GLU A 121 -4.99 12.91 -25.59
CA GLU A 121 -5.89 11.92 -26.17
C GLU A 121 -7.37 12.25 -25.91
N SER A 122 -7.64 13.30 -25.13
CA SER A 122 -9.00 13.76 -24.83
C SER A 122 -9.60 14.58 -25.99
N THR A 123 -10.92 14.71 -25.98
CA THR A 123 -11.65 15.55 -26.94
C THR A 123 -11.86 16.99 -26.46
N ASN A 124 -11.34 17.35 -25.30
CA ASN A 124 -11.49 18.67 -24.71
C ASN A 124 -10.62 19.71 -25.43
N GLN A 125 -11.22 20.62 -26.17
CA GLN A 125 -10.50 21.63 -26.97
C GLN A 125 -9.73 22.64 -26.12
N SER A 126 -10.23 22.99 -24.91
CA SER A 126 -9.50 23.90 -24.02
C SER A 126 -8.24 23.23 -23.47
N ALA A 127 -8.32 21.97 -23.08
CA ALA A 127 -7.17 21.18 -22.68
C ALA A 127 -6.13 21.06 -23.80
N LEU A 128 -6.57 20.76 -25.04
CA LEU A 128 -5.68 20.64 -26.18
C LEU A 128 -4.96 21.96 -26.50
N SER A 129 -5.63 23.11 -26.41
CA SER A 129 -5.03 24.42 -26.59
C SER A 129 -4.01 24.77 -25.50
N ALA A 130 -4.33 24.45 -24.23
CA ALA A 130 -3.43 24.64 -23.11
C ALA A 130 -2.16 23.76 -23.25
N ILE A 131 -2.33 22.49 -23.66
CA ILE A 131 -1.21 21.58 -23.94
C ILE A 131 -0.35 22.08 -25.12
N ALA A 132 -0.96 22.63 -26.16
CA ALA A 132 -0.20 23.22 -27.29
C ALA A 132 0.68 24.38 -26.80
N THR A 133 0.14 25.26 -25.94
CA THR A 133 0.89 26.34 -25.31
C THR A 133 2.01 25.81 -24.41
N TRP A 134 1.73 24.80 -23.63
CA TRP A 134 2.74 24.12 -22.79
C TRP A 134 3.88 23.56 -23.64
N LYS A 135 3.58 22.76 -24.64
CA LYS A 135 4.57 22.10 -25.52
C LYS A 135 5.41 23.09 -26.33
N SER A 136 4.87 24.26 -26.70
CA SER A 136 5.60 25.29 -27.40
C SER A 136 6.52 26.13 -26.52
N SER A 137 6.38 26.00 -25.20
CA SER A 137 7.14 26.78 -24.22
C SER A 137 8.47 26.12 -23.87
N SER A 138 9.45 26.93 -23.43
CA SER A 138 10.71 26.38 -22.93
C SER A 138 10.52 25.60 -21.62
N SER A 139 11.33 24.55 -21.40
CA SER A 139 11.30 23.78 -20.14
C SER A 139 11.47 24.67 -18.90
N LYS A 140 12.24 25.75 -19.01
CA LYS A 140 12.40 26.72 -17.92
C LYS A 140 11.06 27.39 -17.57
N ASN A 141 10.29 27.81 -18.56
CA ASN A 141 8.97 28.43 -18.33
C ASN A 141 7.96 27.40 -17.82
N GLN A 142 7.97 26.18 -18.35
CA GLN A 142 7.11 25.09 -17.92
C GLN A 142 7.29 24.83 -16.42
N ILE A 143 8.52 24.62 -15.98
CA ILE A 143 8.86 24.40 -14.56
C ILE A 143 8.49 25.62 -13.71
N ALA A 144 8.81 26.83 -14.17
CA ALA A 144 8.49 28.05 -13.41
C ALA A 144 6.99 28.23 -13.20
N TRP A 145 6.16 28.00 -14.23
CA TRP A 145 4.70 28.07 -14.14
C TRP A 145 4.13 27.00 -13.20
N ALA A 146 4.58 25.75 -13.36
CA ALA A 146 4.10 24.66 -12.54
C ALA A 146 4.49 24.85 -11.07
N THR A 147 5.75 25.24 -10.79
CA THR A 147 6.20 25.51 -9.42
C THR A 147 5.42 26.66 -8.79
N ALA A 148 5.27 27.79 -9.52
CA ALA A 148 4.52 28.93 -9.01
C ALA A 148 3.05 28.59 -8.72
N TYR A 149 2.42 27.75 -9.54
CA TYR A 149 1.05 27.31 -9.33
C TYR A 149 0.92 26.33 -8.17
N ALA A 150 1.87 25.39 -8.04
CA ALA A 150 1.93 24.50 -6.88
C ALA A 150 2.03 25.26 -5.55
N ASP A 151 2.96 26.24 -5.47
CA ASP A 151 3.11 27.10 -4.31
C ASP A 151 1.83 27.89 -3.97
N ALA A 152 1.10 28.31 -5.00
CA ALA A 152 -0.16 29.04 -4.80
C ALA A 152 -1.30 28.13 -4.32
N LEU A 153 -1.38 26.91 -4.86
CA LEU A 153 -2.34 25.89 -4.41
C LEU A 153 -2.06 25.49 -2.96
N GLU A 154 -0.81 25.20 -2.61
CA GLU A 154 -0.39 24.84 -1.26
C GLU A 154 -0.77 25.93 -0.25
N LYS A 155 -0.42 27.18 -0.54
CA LYS A 155 -0.75 28.32 0.33
C LYS A 155 -2.25 28.57 0.47
N SER A 156 -3.04 28.30 -0.56
CA SER A 156 -4.47 28.55 -0.55
C SER A 156 -5.29 27.41 0.03
N GLY A 157 -4.78 26.17 -0.03
CA GLY A 157 -5.51 24.94 0.30
C GLY A 157 -6.75 24.70 -0.58
N LYS A 158 -6.78 25.27 -1.79
CA LYS A 158 -7.93 25.21 -2.71
C LYS A 158 -7.61 24.36 -3.94
N GLU A 159 -8.64 23.81 -4.53
CA GLU A 159 -8.55 23.08 -5.81
C GLU A 159 -8.05 23.99 -6.95
N LYS A 160 -8.32 25.29 -6.89
CA LYS A 160 -7.99 26.26 -7.92
C LYS A 160 -7.66 27.63 -7.35
N VAL A 161 -6.65 28.25 -7.93
CA VAL A 161 -6.29 29.66 -7.65
C VAL A 161 -6.48 30.48 -8.92
N ALA A 162 -7.09 31.66 -8.78
CA ALA A 162 -7.27 32.58 -9.89
C ALA A 162 -5.90 33.13 -10.35
N ASP A 163 -5.69 33.19 -11.65
CA ASP A 163 -4.49 33.78 -12.25
C ASP A 163 -4.82 35.12 -12.91
N GLU A 164 -4.82 36.17 -12.07
CA GLU A 164 -5.12 37.53 -12.55
C GLU A 164 -3.96 38.14 -13.37
N THR A 165 -2.76 37.58 -13.23
CA THR A 165 -1.52 38.13 -13.81
C THR A 165 -0.93 37.27 -14.92
N ASN A 166 -1.59 36.17 -15.29
CA ASN A 166 -1.08 35.16 -16.21
C ASN A 166 0.29 34.61 -15.82
N SER A 167 0.52 34.49 -14.49
CA SER A 167 1.78 34.06 -13.90
C SER A 167 2.01 32.54 -14.00
N TYR A 168 0.93 31.78 -14.22
CA TYR A 168 0.94 30.32 -14.21
C TYR A 168 0.81 29.72 -15.64
N GLY A 169 0.76 30.59 -16.66
CA GLY A 169 0.62 30.15 -18.06
C GLY A 169 -0.58 29.22 -18.27
N PRO A 170 -0.41 28.09 -18.99
CA PRO A 170 -1.52 27.17 -19.28
C PRO A 170 -1.81 26.19 -18.12
N VAL A 171 -1.04 26.19 -17.03
CA VAL A 171 -1.10 25.18 -15.96
C VAL A 171 -2.48 25.09 -15.30
N PRO A 172 -3.16 26.21 -14.94
CA PRO A 172 -4.49 26.12 -14.33
C PRO A 172 -5.50 25.37 -15.20
N GLU A 173 -5.51 25.62 -16.51
CA GLU A 173 -6.42 24.96 -17.46
C GLU A 173 -6.08 23.48 -17.64
N ILE A 174 -4.79 23.14 -17.67
CA ILE A 174 -4.32 21.74 -17.73
C ILE A 174 -4.81 20.98 -16.51
N ILE A 175 -4.61 21.53 -15.30
CA ILE A 175 -4.98 20.87 -14.05
C ILE A 175 -6.50 20.75 -13.90
N ASP A 176 -7.26 21.78 -14.23
CA ASP A 176 -8.73 21.73 -14.24
C ASP A 176 -9.26 20.64 -15.18
N SER A 177 -8.69 20.55 -16.38
CA SER A 177 -9.08 19.54 -17.35
C SER A 177 -8.72 18.12 -16.86
N LEU A 178 -7.56 17.95 -16.24
CA LEU A 178 -7.14 16.67 -15.66
C LEU A 178 -8.05 16.26 -14.50
N ALA A 179 -8.36 17.20 -13.60
CA ALA A 179 -9.27 16.97 -12.50
C ALA A 179 -10.68 16.56 -12.97
N SER A 180 -11.16 17.18 -14.04
CA SER A 180 -12.43 16.81 -14.66
C SER A 180 -12.41 15.40 -15.24
N MET A 181 -11.32 15.04 -15.92
CA MET A 181 -11.08 13.71 -16.47
C MET A 181 -10.97 12.64 -15.36
N ALA A 182 -10.29 12.96 -14.25
CA ALA A 182 -10.22 12.10 -13.09
C ALA A 182 -11.58 11.91 -12.42
N LYS A 183 -12.33 12.99 -12.18
CA LYS A 183 -13.68 12.96 -11.57
C LYS A 183 -14.68 12.14 -12.39
N SER A 184 -14.53 12.07 -13.71
CA SER A 184 -15.33 11.18 -14.56
C SER A 184 -14.91 9.71 -14.46
N GLY A 185 -13.65 9.44 -14.14
CA GLY A 185 -13.02 8.11 -14.11
C GLY A 185 -12.31 7.75 -15.42
N GLU A 186 -12.28 8.66 -16.39
CA GLU A 186 -11.58 8.45 -17.66
C GLU A 186 -10.05 8.39 -17.47
N LEU A 187 -9.52 9.12 -16.48
CA LEU A 187 -8.08 9.16 -16.19
C LEU A 187 -7.54 7.81 -15.75
N ASP A 188 -8.29 7.09 -14.89
CA ASP A 188 -7.91 5.74 -14.46
C ASP A 188 -7.73 4.81 -15.68
N GLY A 189 -8.65 4.88 -16.63
CA GLY A 189 -8.58 4.12 -17.87
C GLY A 189 -7.43 4.55 -18.79
N ALA A 190 -7.22 5.86 -18.95
CA ALA A 190 -6.19 6.41 -19.83
C ALA A 190 -4.77 6.06 -19.34
N LEU A 191 -4.54 6.07 -18.02
CA LEU A 191 -3.24 5.70 -17.45
C LEU A 191 -3.00 4.19 -17.45
N ALA A 192 -4.06 3.38 -17.32
CA ALA A 192 -3.97 1.92 -17.39
C ALA A 192 -3.94 1.40 -18.84
N ALA A 193 -4.25 2.23 -19.85
CA ALA A 193 -4.25 1.84 -21.24
C ALA A 193 -2.84 1.39 -21.66
N SER A 194 -2.75 0.17 -22.15
CA SER A 194 -1.56 -0.38 -22.78
C SER A 194 -1.88 -0.64 -24.26
N ASP A 195 -0.84 -0.84 -25.08
CA ASP A 195 -0.99 -1.19 -26.50
C ASP A 195 -1.66 -2.56 -26.76
N THR A 196 -2.17 -3.17 -25.70
CA THR A 196 -2.90 -4.44 -25.73
C THR A 196 -4.39 -4.22 -25.53
N ASN A 197 -5.21 -5.12 -26.07
CA ASN A 197 -6.67 -5.06 -25.97
C ASN A 197 -7.24 -5.12 -24.53
N LEU A 198 -6.41 -5.48 -23.56
CA LEU A 198 -6.76 -5.52 -22.14
C LEU A 198 -5.74 -4.72 -21.33
N PRO A 199 -6.16 -3.64 -20.67
CA PRO A 199 -5.27 -2.87 -19.81
C PRO A 199 -4.90 -3.72 -18.58
N THR A 200 -3.66 -4.17 -18.52
CA THR A 200 -3.15 -5.00 -17.42
C THR A 200 -2.01 -4.33 -16.65
N ASN A 201 -1.55 -3.18 -17.12
CA ASN A 201 -0.46 -2.45 -16.49
C ASN A 201 -1.00 -1.27 -15.68
N PHE A 202 -1.09 -1.44 -14.38
CA PHE A 202 -1.55 -0.42 -13.43
C PHE A 202 -0.40 0.37 -12.78
N THR A 203 0.82 0.24 -13.27
CA THR A 203 1.99 0.92 -12.68
C THR A 203 1.81 2.44 -12.63
N LYS A 204 1.37 3.06 -13.73
CA LYS A 204 1.19 4.52 -13.81
C LYS A 204 0.08 5.05 -12.91
N PRO A 205 -1.16 4.48 -12.94
CA PRO A 205 -2.20 4.91 -12.01
C PRO A 205 -1.80 4.75 -10.54
N LEU A 206 -1.12 3.66 -10.20
CA LEU A 206 -0.69 3.39 -8.84
C LEU A 206 0.43 4.32 -8.37
N LEU A 207 1.39 4.66 -9.24
CA LEU A 207 2.44 5.62 -8.90
C LEU A 207 1.86 7.02 -8.70
N PHE A 208 0.97 7.47 -9.59
CA PHE A 208 0.33 8.76 -9.44
C PHE A 208 -0.54 8.82 -8.18
N LEU A 209 -1.28 7.76 -7.89
CA LEU A 209 -2.07 7.66 -6.65
C LEU A 209 -1.17 7.61 -5.41
N ALA A 210 0.02 7.01 -5.49
CA ALA A 210 0.96 6.93 -4.37
C ALA A 210 1.51 8.30 -3.93
N ASP A 211 1.53 9.29 -4.83
CA ASP A 211 1.96 10.64 -4.50
C ASP A 211 0.88 11.46 -3.74
N SER A 212 -0.32 10.89 -3.52
CA SER A 212 -1.42 11.50 -2.74
C SER A 212 -1.24 11.31 -1.22
N GLU A 213 -0.11 11.73 -0.67
CA GLU A 213 0.20 11.55 0.75
C GLU A 213 -0.87 12.15 1.68
N GLY A 214 -1.40 13.34 1.35
CA GLY A 214 -2.46 13.99 2.12
C GLY A 214 -3.75 13.16 2.15
N TYR A 215 -4.20 12.70 0.99
CA TYR A 215 -5.41 11.89 0.88
C TYR A 215 -5.27 10.54 1.58
N PHE A 216 -4.14 9.85 1.42
CA PHE A 216 -3.89 8.61 2.14
C PHE A 216 -3.77 8.81 3.65
N GLY A 217 -3.13 9.88 4.10
CA GLY A 217 -3.03 10.22 5.52
C GLY A 217 -4.41 10.45 6.16
N GLU A 218 -5.30 11.18 5.47
CA GLU A 218 -6.68 11.37 5.92
C GLU A 218 -7.45 10.05 6.00
N LYS A 219 -7.34 9.19 4.98
CA LYS A 219 -7.96 7.86 4.99
C LYS A 219 -7.40 6.97 6.09
N ALA A 220 -6.07 6.95 6.25
CA ALA A 220 -5.42 6.20 7.32
C ALA A 220 -5.90 6.64 8.71
N THR A 221 -6.07 7.94 8.91
CA THR A 221 -6.59 8.50 10.17
C THR A 221 -8.05 8.09 10.38
N ALA A 222 -8.89 8.17 9.35
CA ALA A 222 -10.30 7.78 9.43
C ALA A 222 -10.47 6.28 9.81
N GLU A 223 -9.60 5.42 9.29
CA GLU A 223 -9.58 3.98 9.58
C GLU A 223 -8.78 3.63 10.85
N HIS A 224 -8.33 4.63 11.62
CA HIS A 224 -7.46 4.45 12.79
C HIS A 224 -6.12 3.77 12.47
N LEU A 225 -5.65 3.87 11.25
CA LEU A 225 -4.31 3.50 10.83
C LEU A 225 -3.47 4.78 10.85
N GLN A 226 -2.41 4.80 11.63
CA GLN A 226 -1.48 5.92 11.65
C GLN A 226 -0.40 5.68 10.59
N GLY A 227 0.01 6.77 9.89
CA GLY A 227 1.02 6.69 8.86
C GLY A 227 0.49 6.31 7.46
N ASP A 228 1.30 6.56 6.46
CA ASP A 228 0.97 6.37 5.05
C ASP A 228 1.18 4.90 4.65
N GLN A 229 0.40 4.01 5.23
CA GLN A 229 0.42 2.56 5.00
C GLN A 229 -0.24 2.23 3.65
N TRP A 230 0.39 2.68 2.58
CA TRP A 230 -0.09 2.43 1.23
C TRP A 230 -0.25 0.94 0.94
N GLY A 231 -1.42 0.52 0.48
CA GLY A 231 -1.78 -0.88 0.25
C GLY A 231 -2.38 -1.59 1.46
N VAL A 232 -1.90 -1.36 2.68
CA VAL A 232 -2.48 -1.92 3.91
C VAL A 232 -3.87 -1.35 4.15
N MET A 233 -4.06 -0.07 3.90
CA MET A 233 -5.30 0.66 4.10
C MET A 233 -6.45 0.13 3.24
N ASN A 234 -6.16 -0.24 1.99
CA ASN A 234 -7.15 -0.83 1.07
C ASN A 234 -7.54 -2.27 1.44
N GLU A 235 -6.70 -2.96 2.21
CA GLU A 235 -6.86 -4.37 2.51
C GLU A 235 -7.36 -4.61 3.93
N THR A 236 -7.04 -3.72 4.87
CA THR A 236 -7.42 -3.93 6.28
C THR A 236 -8.79 -3.38 6.61
N GLY A 237 -9.20 -2.23 6.05
CA GLY A 237 -10.43 -1.56 6.46
C GLY A 237 -10.54 -1.40 7.97
N SER A 238 -11.78 -1.35 8.48
CA SER A 238 -12.04 -1.38 9.93
C SER A 238 -11.68 -2.74 10.52
N TRP A 239 -11.22 -2.77 11.79
CA TRP A 239 -11.01 -4.04 12.47
C TRP A 239 -12.30 -4.89 12.51
N PRO A 240 -12.25 -6.20 12.26
CA PRO A 240 -11.07 -7.09 12.19
C PRO A 240 -10.32 -7.08 10.86
N GLY A 241 -10.84 -6.53 9.78
CA GLY A 241 -10.18 -6.44 8.50
C GLY A 241 -9.74 -7.79 7.94
N GLN A 242 -8.69 -7.79 7.14
CA GLN A 242 -8.16 -9.02 6.55
C GLN A 242 -7.53 -9.92 7.61
N THR A 243 -7.77 -11.23 7.53
CA THR A 243 -7.39 -12.20 8.55
C THR A 243 -5.88 -12.21 8.83
N TRP A 244 -5.04 -11.98 7.83
CA TRP A 244 -3.58 -11.95 8.00
C TRP A 244 -3.05 -10.63 8.55
N LEU A 245 -3.86 -9.57 8.53
CA LEU A 245 -3.51 -8.24 9.05
C LEU A 245 -4.25 -7.90 10.35
N TRP A 246 -5.14 -8.79 10.82
CA TRP A 246 -6.03 -8.52 11.95
C TRP A 246 -5.29 -8.06 13.21
N LEU A 247 -4.09 -8.58 13.46
CA LEU A 247 -3.33 -8.24 14.66
C LEU A 247 -2.72 -6.83 14.56
N PHE A 248 -2.32 -6.41 13.37
CA PHE A 248 -1.94 -5.01 13.11
C PHE A 248 -3.12 -4.08 13.35
N SER A 249 -4.22 -4.33 12.65
CA SER A 249 -5.45 -3.53 12.79
C SER A 249 -5.97 -3.49 14.22
N PHE A 250 -5.83 -4.58 14.99
CA PHE A 250 -6.20 -4.64 16.39
C PHE A 250 -5.41 -3.64 17.24
N TRP A 251 -4.10 -3.56 17.07
CA TRP A 251 -3.28 -2.64 17.88
C TRP A 251 -3.66 -1.18 17.65
N TYR A 252 -4.03 -0.80 16.43
CA TYR A 252 -4.50 0.55 16.13
C TYR A 252 -5.84 0.91 16.79
N GLN A 253 -6.58 -0.07 17.33
CA GLN A 253 -7.83 0.17 18.06
C GLN A 253 -7.62 0.35 19.57
N VAL A 254 -6.43 0.03 20.09
CA VAL A 254 -6.13 -0.02 21.53
C VAL A 254 -5.34 1.20 21.97
N GLU A 255 -5.79 1.86 23.05
CA GLU A 255 -4.98 2.89 23.70
C GLU A 255 -3.74 2.26 24.38
N PRO A 256 -2.57 2.90 24.35
CA PRO A 256 -2.28 4.28 23.87
C PRO A 256 -1.95 4.40 22.39
N PHE A 257 -1.99 3.30 21.63
CA PHE A 257 -1.54 3.31 20.22
C PHE A 257 -2.49 4.09 19.32
N LYS A 258 -3.80 4.00 19.58
CA LYS A 258 -4.85 4.68 18.82
C LYS A 258 -4.65 6.20 18.74
N SER A 259 -4.12 6.81 19.78
CA SER A 259 -3.93 8.26 19.89
C SER A 259 -2.47 8.71 19.73
N SER A 260 -1.56 7.79 19.41
CA SER A 260 -0.13 8.09 19.33
C SER A 260 0.28 8.51 17.92
N ASP A 261 0.97 9.63 17.78
CA ASP A 261 1.57 10.08 16.52
C ASP A 261 2.66 9.11 15.97
N ASN A 262 3.15 8.19 16.82
CA ASN A 262 4.14 7.18 16.46
C ASN A 262 3.57 5.76 16.50
N ALA A 263 2.26 5.61 16.35
CA ALA A 263 1.56 4.32 16.46
C ALA A 263 2.17 3.25 15.55
N ASP A 264 2.41 3.58 14.30
CA ASP A 264 2.98 2.70 13.27
C ASP A 264 4.35 2.13 13.68
N THR A 265 5.28 2.99 14.11
CA THR A 265 6.61 2.58 14.56
C THR A 265 6.55 1.66 15.79
N ILE A 266 5.67 1.99 16.75
CA ILE A 266 5.50 1.20 17.96
C ILE A 266 4.88 -0.17 17.63
N ILE A 267 3.84 -0.19 16.82
CA ILE A 267 3.14 -1.42 16.42
C ILE A 267 4.06 -2.32 15.59
N MET A 268 4.79 -1.77 14.61
CA MET A 268 5.79 -2.53 13.85
C MET A 268 6.87 -3.12 14.76
N THR A 269 7.32 -2.37 15.75
CA THR A 269 8.30 -2.87 16.74
C THR A 269 7.73 -4.03 17.56
N ILE A 270 6.49 -3.90 18.05
CA ILE A 270 5.81 -4.97 18.79
C ILE A 270 5.65 -6.22 17.91
N MET A 271 5.17 -6.05 16.69
CA MET A 271 4.97 -7.16 15.76
C MET A 271 6.29 -7.82 15.37
N GLY A 272 7.35 -7.03 15.18
CA GLY A 272 8.70 -7.53 14.93
C GLY A 272 9.24 -8.35 16.12
N MET A 273 9.06 -7.88 17.35
CA MET A 273 9.45 -8.61 18.56
C MET A 273 8.65 -9.90 18.73
N LEU A 274 7.35 -9.89 18.47
CA LEU A 274 6.51 -11.09 18.50
C LEU A 274 6.96 -12.11 17.45
N THR A 275 7.21 -11.67 16.23
CA THR A 275 7.69 -12.52 15.14
C THR A 275 9.06 -13.13 15.47
N LEU A 276 9.99 -12.30 15.96
CA LEU A 276 11.31 -12.77 16.38
C LEU A 276 11.20 -13.77 17.54
N SER A 277 10.33 -13.51 18.51
CA SER A 277 10.08 -14.41 19.64
C SER A 277 9.56 -15.76 19.15
N LEU A 278 8.61 -15.78 18.21
CA LEU A 278 8.10 -17.02 17.60
C LEU A 278 9.19 -17.76 16.81
N ALA A 279 9.99 -17.03 16.02
CA ALA A 279 11.09 -17.63 15.27
C ALA A 279 12.16 -18.24 16.18
N LEU A 280 12.37 -17.68 17.36
CA LEU A 280 13.35 -18.16 18.33
C LEU A 280 12.83 -19.29 19.23
N VAL A 281 11.52 -19.60 19.21
CA VAL A 281 10.92 -20.69 20.03
C VAL A 281 11.70 -22.00 19.94
N PRO A 282 12.08 -22.51 18.76
CA PRO A 282 12.81 -23.77 18.67
C PRO A 282 14.26 -23.68 19.20
N VAL A 283 14.84 -22.48 19.23
CA VAL A 283 16.26 -22.26 19.57
C VAL A 283 16.42 -21.94 21.06
N LEU A 284 15.53 -21.15 21.65
CA LEU A 284 15.65 -20.71 23.04
C LEU A 284 15.18 -21.80 24.01
N PRO A 285 16.07 -22.34 24.88
CA PRO A 285 15.73 -23.45 25.79
C PRO A 285 14.60 -23.11 26.78
N VAL A 286 14.48 -21.83 27.15
CA VAL A 286 13.46 -21.35 28.08
C VAL A 286 12.08 -21.43 27.43
N ILE A 287 11.93 -20.88 26.21
CA ILE A 287 10.65 -20.83 25.50
C ILE A 287 10.25 -22.23 25.04
N ARG A 288 11.22 -23.05 24.55
CA ARG A 288 11.00 -24.46 24.18
C ARG A 288 10.43 -25.30 25.32
N LYS A 289 10.73 -24.95 26.57
CA LYS A 289 10.23 -25.67 27.76
C LYS A 289 8.83 -25.25 28.19
N ILE A 290 8.28 -24.15 27.70
CA ILE A 290 6.94 -23.66 28.06
C ILE A 290 5.85 -24.70 27.78
N PRO A 291 5.78 -25.35 26.60
CA PRO A 291 4.79 -26.38 26.31
C PRO A 291 4.85 -27.58 27.29
N TYR A 292 6.03 -27.89 27.81
CA TYR A 292 6.18 -28.95 28.81
C TYR A 292 5.68 -28.55 30.20
N LYS A 293 5.64 -27.23 30.49
CA LYS A 293 5.08 -26.71 31.74
C LYS A 293 3.57 -26.58 31.70
N ILE A 294 2.99 -26.41 30.53
CA ILE A 294 1.55 -26.34 30.31
C ILE A 294 1.06 -27.79 30.06
N PRO A 295 0.33 -28.41 30.95
CA PRO A 295 -0.01 -29.83 30.84
C PRO A 295 -1.15 -30.10 29.85
N ILE A 296 -1.11 -29.48 28.64
CA ILE A 296 -2.11 -29.65 27.56
C ILE A 296 -2.24 -31.14 27.20
N HIS A 297 -1.13 -31.87 27.22
CA HIS A 297 -1.12 -33.31 26.97
C HIS A 297 -2.04 -34.07 27.92
N ARG A 298 -2.24 -33.60 29.16
CA ARG A 298 -3.16 -34.24 30.13
C ARG A 298 -4.62 -34.01 29.77
N ILE A 299 -4.93 -32.94 29.08
CA ILE A 299 -6.28 -32.65 28.58
C ILE A 299 -6.57 -33.53 27.37
N ILE A 300 -5.61 -33.58 26.43
CA ILE A 300 -5.75 -34.35 25.19
C ILE A 300 -5.79 -35.85 25.47
N TRP A 301 -4.97 -36.33 26.43
CA TRP A 301 -4.85 -37.74 26.79
C TRP A 301 -5.56 -38.09 28.10
N LYS A 302 -6.60 -37.34 28.44
CA LYS A 302 -7.35 -37.48 29.70
C LYS A 302 -7.84 -38.90 29.92
N GLU A 303 -8.33 -39.56 28.90
CA GLU A 303 -8.81 -40.95 29.01
C GLU A 303 -7.71 -41.99 29.23
N TRP A 304 -6.52 -41.76 28.67
CA TRP A 304 -5.38 -42.61 28.87
C TRP A 304 -4.87 -42.51 30.30
N TYR A 305 -4.78 -41.29 30.84
CA TYR A 305 -4.38 -41.09 32.24
C TYR A 305 -5.44 -41.54 33.24
N ARG A 306 -6.69 -41.67 32.84
CA ARG A 306 -7.77 -42.19 33.71
C ARG A 306 -7.74 -43.71 33.84
N LYS A 307 -7.16 -44.42 32.90
CA LYS A 307 -7.07 -45.87 32.87
C LYS A 307 -5.80 -46.42 33.49
N GLN A 308 -4.91 -45.56 33.98
CA GLN A 308 -3.76 -45.86 34.82
C GLN A 308 -4.07 -45.52 36.29
#